data_4600dc8152eac7120c12d17ced7bd688
#
_entry.id   4600dc8152eac7120c12d17ced7bd688
#
_cell.length_a   1.000
_cell.length_b   1.000
_cell.length_c   1.000
_cell.angle_alpha   90.00
_cell.angle_beta   90.00
_cell.angle_gamma   90.00
#
_symmetry.space_group_name_H-M   'P 1'
#
loop_
_entity.id
_entity.type
_entity.pdbx_description
1 polymer ?
#
loop_
_entity_poly.entity_id
_entity_poly.type
_entity_poly.pdbx_seq_one_letter_code
_entity_poly.pdbx_strand_id
1 'polypeptide(L)'
;MHTGAIASADVWTQSPARLDLLHHRHGALCEDMEAAAVAQVCALHSVPFLTIKDISDNEFHAVTDITGGFTNFPKAEAGRRAAALILRLIERLAASSL
;
A
#
# COMPACT_ATOMS: atom_id res chain seq x y z
N MET A 1 5.32 -6.98 8.98
CA MET A 1 4.10 -6.97 8.14
C MET A 1 2.95 -6.41 8.94
N HIS A 2 2.15 -5.57 8.31
CA HIS A 2 0.99 -4.95 8.94
C HIS A 2 -0.27 -5.26 8.13
N THR A 3 -1.39 -5.36 8.82
CA THR A 3 -2.69 -5.54 8.20
C THR A 3 -3.59 -4.38 8.63
N GLY A 4 -4.26 -3.76 7.68
CA GLY A 4 -5.11 -2.62 7.99
C GLY A 4 -5.62 -1.92 6.74
N ALA A 5 -6.11 -0.70 6.93
CA ALA A 5 -6.70 0.09 5.86
C ALA A 5 -5.64 0.84 5.06
N ILE A 6 -5.90 1.00 3.79
CA ILE A 6 -5.13 1.85 2.88
C ILE A 6 -6.03 3.00 2.44
N ALA A 7 -5.57 4.23 2.62
CA ALA A 7 -6.24 5.38 2.05
C ALA A 7 -5.84 5.51 0.58
N SER A 8 -6.82 5.60 -0.31
CA SER A 8 -6.54 5.57 -1.75
C SER A 8 -7.31 6.66 -2.47
N ALA A 9 -6.60 7.48 -3.22
CA ALA A 9 -7.17 8.56 -4.01
C ALA A 9 -6.18 9.03 -5.08
N ASP A 10 -6.67 9.78 -6.06
CA ASP A 10 -5.83 10.35 -7.12
C ASP A 10 -5.05 11.57 -6.64
N VAL A 11 -4.47 11.47 -5.46
CA VAL A 11 -3.72 12.56 -4.82
C VAL A 11 -2.49 11.99 -4.13
N TRP A 12 -1.36 12.63 -4.34
CA TRP A 12 -0.17 12.36 -3.54
C TRP A 12 -0.17 13.32 -2.35
N THR A 13 -0.54 12.81 -1.19
CA THR A 13 -0.60 13.62 0.03
C THR A 13 0.79 13.87 0.57
N GLN A 14 1.19 15.14 0.62
CA GLN A 14 2.50 15.54 1.13
C GLN A 14 2.40 16.27 2.47
N SER A 15 1.20 16.57 2.95
CA SER A 15 0.98 17.26 4.21
C SER A 15 0.99 16.28 5.37
N PRO A 16 1.93 16.37 6.33
CA PRO A 16 1.93 15.53 7.53
C PRO A 16 0.63 15.62 8.32
N ALA A 17 0.03 16.81 8.42
CA ALA A 17 -1.22 17.00 9.12
C ALA A 17 -2.37 16.20 8.49
N ARG A 18 -2.41 16.13 7.16
CA ARG A 18 -3.42 15.36 6.45
C ARG A 18 -3.18 13.85 6.59
N LEU A 19 -1.93 13.44 6.55
CA LEU A 19 -1.56 12.04 6.80
C LEU A 19 -1.95 11.59 8.21
N ASP A 20 -1.68 12.44 9.20
CA ASP A 20 -2.13 12.19 10.57
C ASP A 20 -3.65 12.04 10.66
N LEU A 21 -4.39 12.92 9.99
CA LEU A 21 -5.84 12.85 9.95
C LEU A 21 -6.33 11.53 9.37
N LEU A 22 -5.76 11.10 8.27
CA LEU A 22 -6.11 9.82 7.64
C LEU A 22 -5.85 8.65 8.58
N HIS A 23 -4.73 8.67 9.27
CA HIS A 23 -4.40 7.63 10.24
C HIS A 23 -5.34 7.64 11.44
N HIS A 24 -5.49 8.77 12.10
CA HIS A 24 -6.26 8.85 13.35
C HIS A 24 -7.76 8.74 13.14
N ARG A 25 -8.28 9.26 12.04
CA ARG A 25 -9.70 9.27 11.77
C ARG A 25 -10.19 8.02 11.06
N HIS A 26 -9.38 7.47 10.16
CA HIS A 26 -9.78 6.35 9.31
C HIS A 26 -8.95 5.08 9.54
N GLY A 27 -7.97 5.12 10.42
CA GLY A 27 -7.12 3.98 10.69
C GLY A 27 -6.19 3.60 9.53
N ALA A 28 -5.98 4.51 8.58
CA ALA A 28 -5.13 4.21 7.44
C ALA A 28 -3.68 4.02 7.87
N LEU A 29 -3.07 2.94 7.42
CA LEU A 29 -1.66 2.64 7.67
C LEU A 29 -0.74 3.23 6.62
N CYS A 30 -1.25 3.41 5.42
CA CYS A 30 -0.53 3.99 4.30
C CYS A 30 -1.53 4.52 3.28
N GLU A 31 -1.02 5.15 2.23
CA GLU A 31 -1.85 5.59 1.12
C GLU A 31 -1.30 5.12 -0.21
N ASP A 32 -2.17 5.07 -1.21
CA ASP A 32 -1.81 4.82 -2.59
C ASP A 32 -2.75 5.57 -3.54
N MET A 33 -2.61 5.35 -4.82
CA MET A 33 -3.38 6.05 -5.83
C MET A 33 -4.21 5.11 -6.72
N GLU A 34 -4.16 3.80 -6.52
CA GLU A 34 -4.78 2.83 -7.43
C GLU A 34 -5.75 1.86 -6.74
N ALA A 35 -5.53 1.55 -5.48
CA ALA A 35 -6.26 0.47 -4.82
C ALA A 35 -7.77 0.70 -4.78
N ALA A 36 -8.23 1.94 -4.55
CA ALA A 36 -9.65 2.24 -4.49
C ALA A 36 -10.36 1.96 -5.81
N ALA A 37 -9.73 2.29 -6.93
CA ALA A 37 -10.32 2.03 -8.25
C ALA A 37 -10.50 0.53 -8.50
N VAL A 38 -9.48 -0.27 -8.17
CA VAL A 38 -9.57 -1.73 -8.30
C VAL A 38 -10.61 -2.30 -7.35
N ALA A 39 -10.64 -1.83 -6.11
CA ALA A 39 -11.61 -2.28 -5.12
C ALA A 39 -13.05 -1.99 -5.55
N GLN A 40 -13.31 -0.83 -6.14
CA GLN A 40 -14.63 -0.46 -6.64
C GLN A 40 -15.09 -1.39 -7.76
N VAL A 41 -14.23 -1.69 -8.71
CA VAL A 41 -14.55 -2.61 -9.80
C VAL A 41 -14.82 -4.01 -9.25
N CYS A 42 -13.99 -4.47 -8.32
CA CYS A 42 -14.22 -5.77 -7.68
C CYS A 42 -15.55 -5.83 -6.96
N ALA A 43 -15.91 -4.76 -6.23
CA ALA A 43 -17.19 -4.69 -5.53
C ALA A 43 -18.38 -4.73 -6.49
N LEU A 44 -18.30 -4.04 -7.63
CA LEU A 44 -19.35 -4.05 -8.65
C LEU A 44 -19.57 -5.45 -9.23
N HIS A 45 -18.54 -6.26 -9.28
CA HIS A 45 -18.60 -7.61 -9.85
C HIS A 45 -18.65 -8.71 -8.77
N SER A 46 -18.85 -8.35 -7.53
CA SER A 46 -18.88 -9.30 -6.40
C SER A 46 -17.62 -10.16 -6.30
N VAL A 47 -16.47 -9.55 -6.60
CA VAL A 47 -15.17 -10.22 -6.53
C VAL A 47 -14.48 -9.79 -5.22
N PRO A 48 -14.05 -10.74 -4.38
CA PRO A 48 -13.26 -10.41 -3.19
C PRO A 48 -11.97 -9.67 -3.57
N PHE A 49 -11.57 -8.72 -2.74
CA PHE A 49 -10.43 -7.88 -3.00
C PHE A 49 -9.51 -7.81 -1.79
N LEU A 50 -8.22 -7.91 -2.05
CA LEU A 50 -7.17 -7.68 -1.09
C LEU A 50 -6.01 -7.02 -1.82
N THR A 51 -5.38 -6.05 -1.21
CA THR A 51 -4.17 -5.46 -1.76
C THR A 51 -2.99 -5.72 -0.85
N ILE A 52 -1.84 -5.93 -1.46
CA ILE A 52 -0.55 -6.09 -0.77
C ILE A 52 0.38 -5.06 -1.37
N LYS A 53 1.05 -4.31 -0.50
CA LYS A 53 1.97 -3.28 -1.00
C LYS A 53 3.22 -3.17 -0.15
N ASP A 54 4.31 -2.79 -0.78
CA ASP A 54 5.50 -2.30 -0.13
C ASP A 54 5.44 -0.79 -0.01
N ILE A 55 5.99 -0.26 1.06
CA ILE A 55 6.12 1.18 1.25
C ILE A 55 7.39 1.64 0.56
N SER A 56 7.25 2.55 -0.40
CA SER A 56 8.37 3.08 -1.15
C SER A 56 8.97 4.34 -0.52
N ASP A 57 8.16 5.10 0.21
CA ASP A 57 8.56 6.38 0.77
C ASP A 57 7.72 6.71 2.01
N ASN A 58 8.21 7.66 2.79
CA ASN A 58 7.56 8.09 4.02
C ASN A 58 7.75 9.59 4.20
N GLU A 59 6.67 10.35 4.10
CA GLU A 59 6.71 11.81 4.18
C GLU A 59 7.18 12.33 5.53
N PHE A 60 7.05 11.56 6.61
CA PHE A 60 7.50 11.98 7.93
C PHE A 60 9.01 11.89 8.09
N HIS A 61 9.68 11.05 7.32
CA HIS A 61 11.10 10.79 7.45
C HIS A 61 11.91 11.19 6.23
N ALA A 62 11.31 11.19 5.07
CA ALA A 62 12.01 11.43 3.81
C ALA A 62 12.23 12.90 3.51
N VAL A 63 11.49 13.78 4.15
CA VAL A 63 11.59 15.22 3.93
C VAL A 63 12.94 15.80 4.30
N THR A 64 13.76 15.04 4.96
CA THR A 64 15.06 15.50 5.42
C THR A 64 16.12 15.50 4.33
N ASP A 65 15.88 14.81 3.23
CA ASP A 65 16.86 14.69 2.17
C ASP A 65 16.20 14.75 0.81
N ILE A 66 16.14 15.98 0.29
CA ILE A 66 15.59 16.25 -1.03
C ILE A 66 16.39 15.53 -2.12
N THR A 67 17.66 15.25 -1.86
CA THR A 67 18.55 14.67 -2.87
C THR A 67 18.55 13.17 -2.88
N GLY A 68 18.17 12.52 -1.80
CA GLY A 68 18.30 11.08 -1.74
C GLY A 68 17.41 10.34 -0.76
N GLY A 69 16.60 11.05 0.02
CA GLY A 69 15.82 10.44 1.08
C GLY A 69 14.92 9.29 0.61
N PHE A 70 14.30 9.44 -0.54
CA PHE A 70 13.47 8.39 -1.12
C PHE A 70 14.27 7.31 -1.81
N THR A 71 15.47 7.62 -2.21
CA THR A 71 16.27 6.76 -3.10
C THR A 71 17.15 5.78 -2.35
N ASN A 72 17.18 5.85 -1.04
CA ASN A 72 17.91 4.87 -0.23
C ASN A 72 17.29 3.47 -0.30
N PHE A 73 16.05 3.39 -0.75
CA PHE A 73 15.40 2.12 -1.05
C PHE A 73 15.45 1.89 -2.57
N PRO A 74 16.26 0.93 -3.06
CA PRO A 74 16.41 0.71 -4.50
C PRO A 74 15.06 0.40 -5.15
N LYS A 75 14.80 1.02 -6.30
CA LYS A 75 13.55 0.78 -7.05
C LYS A 75 13.36 -0.69 -7.40
N ALA A 76 14.46 -1.40 -7.64
CA ALA A 76 14.41 -2.83 -7.93
C ALA A 76 13.94 -3.67 -6.74
N GLU A 77 14.10 -3.18 -5.52
CA GLU A 77 13.62 -3.85 -4.31
C GLU A 77 12.18 -3.48 -3.98
N ALA A 78 11.69 -2.34 -4.48
CA ALA A 78 10.30 -1.94 -4.28
C ALA A 78 9.38 -2.97 -4.94
N GLY A 79 8.46 -3.50 -4.16
CA GLY A 79 7.53 -4.52 -4.64
C GLY A 79 8.02 -5.95 -4.55
N ARG A 80 9.31 -6.19 -4.36
CA ARG A 80 9.83 -7.56 -4.28
C ARG A 80 9.21 -8.34 -3.11
N ARG A 81 9.13 -7.71 -1.95
CA ARG A 81 8.55 -8.35 -0.76
C ARG A 81 7.05 -8.56 -0.93
N ALA A 82 6.36 -7.58 -1.51
CA ALA A 82 4.95 -7.71 -1.81
C ALA A 82 4.70 -8.83 -2.80
N ALA A 83 5.50 -8.93 -3.86
CA ALA A 83 5.39 -10.00 -4.85
C ALA A 83 5.63 -11.38 -4.22
N ALA A 84 6.63 -11.51 -3.36
CA ALA A 84 6.92 -12.77 -2.67
C ALA A 84 5.75 -13.19 -1.76
N LEU A 85 5.14 -12.23 -1.07
CA LEU A 85 4.00 -12.49 -0.21
C LEU A 85 2.77 -12.91 -1.02
N ILE A 86 2.53 -12.25 -2.16
CA ILE A 86 1.44 -12.63 -3.07
C ILE A 86 1.60 -14.07 -3.55
N LEU A 87 2.79 -14.46 -3.96
CA LEU A 87 3.04 -15.83 -4.42
C LEU A 87 2.75 -16.85 -3.33
N ARG A 88 3.18 -16.58 -2.10
CA ARG A 88 2.88 -17.46 -0.96
C ARG A 88 1.40 -17.53 -0.66
N LEU A 89 0.71 -16.40 -0.75
CA LEU A 89 -0.73 -16.37 -0.53
C LEU A 89 -1.47 -17.21 -1.58
N ILE A 90 -1.10 -17.08 -2.84
CA ILE A 90 -1.68 -17.86 -3.93
C ILE A 90 -1.47 -19.36 -3.70
N GLU A 91 -0.24 -19.75 -3.32
CA GLU A 91 0.07 -21.14 -3.00
C GLU A 91 -0.80 -21.67 -1.87
N ARG A 92 -0.97 -20.90 -0.80
CA ARG A 92 -1.81 -21.30 0.33
C ARG A 92 -3.28 -21.40 -0.02
N LEU A 93 -3.79 -20.46 -0.80
CA LEU A 93 -5.18 -20.51 -1.25
C LEU A 93 -5.43 -21.70 -2.16
N ALA A 94 -4.50 -21.99 -3.06
CA ALA A 94 -4.59 -23.16 -3.93
C ALA A 94 -4.57 -24.46 -3.13
N ALA A 95 -3.71 -24.56 -2.13
CA ALA A 95 -3.62 -25.73 -1.26
C ALA A 95 -4.90 -25.93 -0.41
N SER A 96 -5.51 -24.84 0.07
CA SER A 96 -6.72 -24.91 0.89
C SER A 96 -7.98 -25.19 0.08
N SER A 97 -7.93 -25.00 -1.24
CA SER A 97 -9.06 -25.31 -2.15
C SER A 97 -9.15 -26.76 -2.52
N LEU A 98 -8.13 -27.53 -2.22
CA LEU A 98 -8.07 -28.94 -2.48
C LEU A 98 -8.55 -29.73 -1.26
#